data_a4070510b60fa6dfad1f4eb465a374f3
#
_entry.id   a4070510b60fa6dfad1f4eb465a374f3
#
_cell.length_a   1.000
_cell.length_b   1.000
_cell.length_c   1.000
_cell.angle_alpha   90.00
_cell.angle_beta   90.00
_cell.angle_gamma   90.00
#
_symmetry.space_group_name_H-M   'P 1'
#
loop_
_entity.id
_entity.type
_entity.pdbx_description
1 polymer ?
#
loop_
_entity_poly.entity_id
_entity_poly.type
_entity_poly.pdbx_seq_one_letter_code
_entity_poly.pdbx_strand_id
1 'polypeptide(L)'
;NQKDYLISEKLMDSFLGLSFPFYSGARNASNFFGNNSFSRIDINNLDKSIQIIEEGIEKNLYVKNFEYLLESKNLVLEEYNVFFRISKIARDILDKKQQRKSKTTIKNISFYQNKYNKKQRLINLFIFYAKKLKGLLKKKYK
;
A
#
# COMPACT_ATOMS: atom_id res chain seq x y z
N ASN A 1 9.28 10.16 -8.53
CA ASN A 1 9.66 8.90 -7.87
C ASN A 1 8.75 7.75 -8.35
N GLN A 2 9.08 7.16 -9.50
CA GLN A 2 8.44 5.94 -9.97
C GLN A 2 8.99 4.77 -9.12
N LYS A 3 8.30 4.44 -8.04
CA LYS A 3 8.64 3.25 -7.25
C LYS A 3 7.95 2.05 -7.88
N ASP A 4 8.72 1.00 -8.15
CA ASP A 4 8.15 -0.31 -8.47
C ASP A 4 7.24 -0.75 -7.31
N TYR A 5 6.15 -1.43 -7.62
CA TYR A 5 5.14 -1.95 -6.68
C TYR A 5 4.21 -0.91 -6.01
N LEU A 6 4.33 0.38 -6.32
CA LEU A 6 3.39 1.38 -5.84
C LEU A 6 2.42 1.78 -6.96
N ILE A 7 1.38 1.00 -7.14
CA ILE A 7 0.27 1.35 -8.02
C ILE A 7 -0.69 2.21 -7.20
N SER A 8 -0.91 3.45 -7.64
CA SER A 8 -1.83 4.35 -6.97
C SER A 8 -3.29 4.01 -7.30
N GLU A 9 -4.21 4.46 -6.44
CA GLU A 9 -5.65 4.39 -6.66
C GLU A 9 -6.09 5.03 -7.98
N LYS A 10 -5.35 6.01 -8.52
CA LYS A 10 -5.68 6.71 -9.77
C LYS A 10 -5.80 5.79 -10.98
N LEU A 11 -4.92 4.78 -11.06
CA LEU A 11 -5.01 3.79 -12.14
C LEU A 11 -6.23 2.89 -11.94
N MET A 12 -6.52 2.50 -10.70
CA MET A 12 -7.68 1.67 -10.38
C MET A 12 -8.98 2.42 -10.60
N ASP A 13 -9.04 3.70 -10.21
CA ASP A 13 -10.20 4.58 -10.42
C ASP A 13 -10.54 4.73 -11.90
N SER A 14 -9.52 4.83 -12.77
CA SER A 14 -9.76 4.88 -14.22
C SER A 14 -10.36 3.58 -14.76
N PHE A 15 -9.96 2.42 -14.28
CA PHE A 15 -10.58 1.14 -14.65
C PHE A 15 -12.00 1.01 -14.10
N LEU A 16 -12.26 1.45 -12.88
CA LEU A 16 -13.62 1.48 -12.32
C LEU A 16 -14.56 2.36 -13.16
N GLY A 17 -14.06 3.50 -13.64
CA GLY A 17 -14.75 4.41 -14.54
C GLY A 17 -14.79 3.94 -16.00
N LEU A 18 -14.24 2.76 -16.34
CA LEU A 18 -14.09 2.26 -17.72
C LEU A 18 -13.42 3.28 -18.63
N SER A 19 -12.41 3.99 -18.17
CA SER A 19 -11.59 4.91 -18.96
C SER A 19 -10.31 4.23 -19.40
N PHE A 20 -9.83 4.53 -20.61
CA PHE A 20 -8.51 4.05 -21.06
C PHE A 20 -7.43 5.00 -20.57
N PRO A 21 -6.59 4.59 -19.59
CA PRO A 21 -5.63 5.50 -18.97
C PRO A 21 -4.32 5.62 -19.75
N PHE A 22 -3.82 6.85 -19.86
CA PHE A 22 -2.42 7.13 -20.19
C PHE A 22 -1.67 7.30 -18.87
N TYR A 23 -0.83 6.33 -18.54
CA TYR A 23 -0.31 6.14 -17.19
C TYR A 23 1.19 6.41 -17.08
N SER A 24 1.55 7.26 -16.14
CA SER A 24 2.93 7.46 -15.69
C SER A 24 3.04 7.08 -14.21
N GLY A 25 3.61 5.91 -13.93
CA GLY A 25 3.69 5.37 -12.57
C GLY A 25 4.48 4.07 -12.50
N ALA A 26 4.10 3.18 -11.59
CA ALA A 26 4.81 1.93 -11.32
C ALA A 26 5.15 1.15 -12.59
N ARG A 27 6.41 0.77 -12.76
CA ARG A 27 6.90 0.07 -13.97
C ARG A 27 6.26 -1.29 -14.13
N ASN A 28 5.93 -1.93 -13.03
CA ASN A 28 5.34 -3.27 -13.02
C ASN A 28 3.80 -3.28 -13.05
N ALA A 29 3.14 -2.15 -13.33
CA ALA A 29 1.67 -2.09 -13.38
C ALA A 29 1.08 -3.09 -14.37
N SER A 30 1.77 -3.38 -15.48
CA SER A 30 1.36 -4.38 -16.47
C SER A 30 1.33 -5.82 -15.96
N ASN A 31 2.06 -6.13 -14.88
CA ASN A 31 1.99 -7.45 -14.26
C ASN A 31 0.68 -7.69 -13.52
N PHE A 32 -0.06 -6.62 -13.23
CA PHE A 32 -1.33 -6.65 -12.49
C PHE A 32 -2.54 -6.48 -13.40
N PHE A 33 -2.43 -5.64 -14.45
CA PHE A 33 -3.57 -5.27 -15.30
C PHE A 33 -3.40 -5.62 -16.77
N GLY A 34 -2.25 -6.23 -17.13
CA GLY A 34 -1.93 -6.51 -18.52
C GLY A 34 -1.44 -5.27 -19.30
N ASN A 35 -0.89 -5.52 -20.49
CA ASN A 35 -0.27 -4.47 -21.30
C ASN A 35 -1.29 -3.66 -22.14
N ASN A 36 -2.48 -4.23 -22.37
CA ASN A 36 -3.47 -3.63 -23.27
C ASN A 36 -4.51 -2.76 -22.54
N SER A 37 -4.50 -2.74 -21.21
CA SER A 37 -5.47 -1.98 -20.43
C SER A 37 -5.10 -0.50 -20.24
N PHE A 38 -3.87 -0.10 -20.57
CA PHE A 38 -3.39 1.28 -20.48
C PHE A 38 -2.20 1.52 -21.42
N SER A 39 -1.93 2.78 -21.75
CA SER A 39 -0.70 3.18 -22.44
C SER A 39 0.27 3.88 -21.49
N ARG A 40 1.54 3.54 -21.60
CA ARG A 40 2.58 4.20 -20.79
C ARG A 40 3.00 5.51 -21.41
N ILE A 41 3.09 6.54 -20.56
CA ILE A 41 3.68 7.83 -20.89
C ILE A 41 4.82 8.16 -19.91
N ASP A 42 5.73 9.01 -20.34
CA ASP A 42 6.83 9.53 -19.51
C ASP A 42 6.68 11.04 -19.34
N ILE A 43 6.33 11.48 -18.14
CA ILE A 43 6.16 12.91 -17.81
C ILE A 43 7.44 13.73 -17.96
N ASN A 44 8.60 13.08 -18.01
CA ASN A 44 9.89 13.76 -18.27
C ASN A 44 10.17 13.94 -19.77
N ASN A 45 9.39 13.30 -20.65
CA ASN A 45 9.46 13.44 -22.10
C ASN A 45 8.07 13.78 -22.64
N LEU A 46 7.74 15.07 -22.59
CA LEU A 46 6.40 15.56 -22.94
C LEU A 46 6.08 15.33 -24.42
N ASP A 47 7.01 15.59 -25.33
CA ASP A 47 6.78 15.45 -26.79
C ASP A 47 6.39 14.01 -27.14
N LYS A 48 7.15 13.05 -26.62
CA LYS A 48 6.84 11.62 -26.82
C LYS A 48 5.51 11.23 -26.15
N SER A 49 5.20 11.79 -25.00
CA SER A 49 3.95 11.50 -24.29
C SER A 49 2.74 12.05 -25.05
N ILE A 50 2.85 13.25 -25.61
CA ILE A 50 1.81 13.84 -26.46
C ILE A 50 1.59 12.96 -27.69
N GLN A 51 2.66 12.56 -28.38
CA GLN A 51 2.56 11.67 -29.54
C GLN A 51 1.83 10.36 -29.19
N ILE A 52 2.14 9.72 -28.05
CA ILE A 52 1.48 8.49 -27.60
C ILE A 52 -0.02 8.72 -27.36
N ILE A 53 -0.39 9.87 -26.79
CA ILE A 53 -1.78 10.23 -26.52
C ILE A 53 -2.53 10.45 -27.83
N GLU A 54 -1.98 11.24 -28.76
CA GLU A 54 -2.56 11.51 -30.07
C GLU A 54 -2.76 10.22 -30.88
N GLU A 55 -1.72 9.38 -30.96
CA GLU A 55 -1.84 8.06 -31.60
C GLU A 55 -2.89 7.17 -30.93
N GLY A 56 -3.00 7.23 -29.59
CA GLY A 56 -4.01 6.48 -28.86
C GLY A 56 -5.42 6.92 -29.17
N ILE A 57 -5.65 8.21 -29.36
CA ILE A 57 -6.94 8.77 -29.75
C ILE A 57 -7.25 8.40 -31.21
N GLU A 58 -6.32 8.62 -32.13
CA GLU A 58 -6.48 8.31 -33.55
C GLU A 58 -6.78 6.83 -33.80
N LYS A 59 -6.05 5.95 -33.11
CA LYS A 59 -6.25 4.49 -33.20
C LYS A 59 -7.46 3.99 -32.41
N ASN A 60 -8.18 4.87 -31.73
CA ASN A 60 -9.31 4.57 -30.87
C ASN A 60 -9.03 3.41 -29.88
N LEU A 61 -7.93 3.56 -29.11
CA LEU A 61 -7.48 2.51 -28.19
C LEU A 61 -8.52 2.15 -27.14
N TYR A 62 -9.41 3.07 -26.77
CA TYR A 62 -10.52 2.79 -25.86
C TYR A 62 -11.42 1.67 -26.39
N VAL A 63 -11.90 1.79 -27.63
CA VAL A 63 -12.78 0.77 -28.22
C VAL A 63 -12.02 -0.53 -28.50
N LYS A 64 -10.80 -0.43 -29.01
CA LYS A 64 -10.00 -1.61 -29.34
C LYS A 64 -9.65 -2.45 -28.11
N ASN A 65 -9.49 -1.82 -26.97
CA ASN A 65 -9.04 -2.47 -25.74
C ASN A 65 -10.16 -2.56 -24.68
N PHE A 66 -11.41 -2.37 -25.06
CA PHE A 66 -12.53 -2.32 -24.13
C PHE A 66 -12.66 -3.59 -23.26
N GLU A 67 -12.43 -4.77 -23.83
CA GLU A 67 -12.46 -6.05 -23.11
C GLU A 67 -11.38 -6.08 -22.02
N TYR A 68 -10.17 -5.57 -22.29
CA TYR A 68 -9.10 -5.46 -21.28
C TYR A 68 -9.42 -4.44 -20.18
N LEU A 69 -10.22 -3.41 -20.48
CA LEU A 69 -10.71 -2.48 -19.46
C LEU A 69 -11.74 -3.15 -18.56
N LEU A 70 -12.66 -3.95 -19.12
CA LEU A 70 -13.62 -4.73 -18.33
C LEU A 70 -12.92 -5.75 -17.44
N GLU A 71 -11.93 -6.47 -17.97
CA GLU A 71 -11.11 -7.40 -17.18
C GLU A 71 -10.39 -6.68 -16.04
N SER A 72 -9.76 -5.54 -16.33
CA SER A 72 -9.06 -4.74 -15.31
C SER A 72 -10.02 -4.20 -14.25
N LYS A 73 -11.24 -3.77 -14.63
CA LYS A 73 -12.29 -3.38 -13.69
C LYS A 73 -12.68 -4.54 -12.77
N ASN A 74 -12.88 -5.74 -13.33
CA ASN A 74 -13.23 -6.92 -12.54
C ASN A 74 -12.09 -7.29 -11.56
N LEU A 75 -10.82 -7.22 -12.01
CA LEU A 75 -9.67 -7.40 -11.13
C LEU A 75 -9.65 -6.40 -9.96
N VAL A 76 -9.97 -5.12 -10.23
CA VAL A 76 -10.06 -4.12 -9.15
C VAL A 76 -11.18 -4.47 -8.18
N LEU A 77 -12.36 -4.88 -8.67
CA LEU A 77 -13.53 -5.18 -7.83
C LEU A 77 -13.34 -6.47 -7.01
N GLU A 78 -12.76 -7.50 -7.63
CA GLU A 78 -12.75 -8.86 -7.06
C GLU A 78 -11.42 -9.25 -6.42
N GLU A 79 -10.28 -8.71 -6.92
CA GLU A 79 -8.95 -9.10 -6.41
C GLU A 79 -8.27 -7.98 -5.62
N TYR A 80 -8.39 -6.72 -6.06
CA TYR A 80 -7.63 -5.61 -5.48
C TYR A 80 -8.48 -4.73 -4.57
N ASN A 81 -9.79 -4.97 -4.49
CA ASN A 81 -10.65 -4.30 -3.52
C ASN A 81 -10.23 -4.65 -2.08
N VAL A 82 -10.05 -3.62 -1.25
CA VAL A 82 -9.62 -3.80 0.15
C VAL A 82 -10.59 -4.67 0.96
N PHE A 83 -11.89 -4.53 0.74
CA PHE A 83 -12.90 -5.32 1.46
C PHE A 83 -12.86 -6.78 1.06
N PHE A 84 -12.69 -7.07 -0.24
CA PHE A 84 -12.52 -8.43 -0.72
C PHE A 84 -11.26 -9.08 -0.13
N ARG A 85 -10.13 -8.38 -0.14
CA ARG A 85 -8.87 -8.86 0.44
C ARG A 85 -8.98 -9.13 1.93
N ILE A 86 -9.61 -8.21 2.68
CA ILE A 86 -9.86 -8.41 4.12
C ILE A 86 -10.76 -9.63 4.35
N SER A 87 -11.84 -9.78 3.58
CA SER A 87 -12.74 -10.94 3.71
C SER A 87 -12.06 -12.26 3.38
N LYS A 88 -11.18 -12.28 2.38
CA LYS A 88 -10.36 -13.45 2.02
C LYS A 88 -9.40 -13.82 3.14
N ILE A 89 -8.65 -12.84 3.66
CA ILE A 89 -7.74 -13.05 4.81
C ILE A 89 -8.52 -13.55 6.04
N ALA A 90 -9.69 -12.98 6.32
CA ALA A 90 -10.52 -13.42 7.44
C ALA A 90 -10.99 -14.86 7.28
N ARG A 91 -11.41 -15.28 6.07
CA ARG A 91 -11.77 -16.68 5.78
C ARG A 91 -10.57 -17.60 5.97
N ASP A 92 -9.42 -17.26 5.40
CA ASP A 92 -8.20 -18.06 5.54
C ASP A 92 -7.78 -18.25 7.02
N ILE A 93 -7.98 -17.22 7.85
CA ILE A 93 -7.73 -17.28 9.29
C ILE A 93 -8.75 -18.21 9.98
N LEU A 94 -10.03 -18.13 9.61
CA LEU A 94 -11.08 -18.96 10.18
C LEU A 94 -10.87 -20.43 9.82
N ASP A 95 -10.54 -20.74 8.56
CA ASP A 95 -10.28 -22.09 8.09
C ASP A 95 -9.04 -22.70 8.79
N LYS A 96 -7.97 -21.91 8.96
CA LYS A 96 -6.79 -22.33 9.73
C LYS A 96 -7.08 -22.49 11.23
N LYS A 97 -8.05 -21.75 11.80
CA LYS A 97 -8.47 -21.91 13.20
C LYS A 97 -9.23 -23.19 13.45
N GLN A 98 -10.01 -23.69 12.51
CA GLN A 98 -10.66 -24.99 12.63
C GLN A 98 -9.64 -26.13 12.75
N GLN A 99 -8.43 -25.96 12.19
CA GLN A 99 -7.33 -26.93 12.31
C GLN A 99 -6.50 -26.78 13.59
N ARG A 100 -6.55 -25.63 14.28
CA ARG A 100 -5.78 -25.35 15.50
C ARG A 100 -6.71 -25.12 16.69
N LYS A 101 -6.82 -26.11 17.60
CA LYS A 101 -7.56 -26.00 18.88
C LYS A 101 -6.86 -25.04 19.89
N SER A 102 -6.17 -24.01 19.50
CA SER A 102 -5.55 -23.08 20.43
C SER A 102 -6.38 -21.80 20.54
N LYS A 103 -6.84 -21.48 21.76
CA LYS A 103 -7.49 -20.21 22.08
C LYS A 103 -6.50 -19.06 21.87
N THR A 104 -6.60 -18.34 20.76
CA THR A 104 -5.86 -17.09 20.60
C THR A 104 -6.67 -15.97 21.23
N THR A 105 -6.25 -15.48 22.39
CA THR A 105 -6.89 -14.33 23.03
C THR A 105 -6.36 -13.06 22.39
N ILE A 106 -7.20 -12.33 21.66
CA ILE A 106 -6.88 -10.98 21.18
C ILE A 106 -6.93 -10.05 22.38
N LYS A 107 -5.79 -9.54 22.78
CA LYS A 107 -5.69 -8.58 23.89
C LYS A 107 -6.19 -7.22 23.41
N ASN A 108 -6.97 -6.53 24.23
CA ASN A 108 -7.49 -5.21 23.89
C ASN A 108 -6.37 -4.13 23.83
N ILE A 109 -6.70 -2.98 23.27
CA ILE A 109 -5.75 -1.85 23.11
C ILE A 109 -5.17 -1.41 24.47
N SER A 110 -5.97 -1.45 25.55
CA SER A 110 -5.50 -1.06 26.90
C SER A 110 -4.35 -1.95 27.41
N PHE A 111 -4.31 -3.24 27.02
CA PHE A 111 -3.20 -4.13 27.37
C PHE A 111 -1.89 -3.65 26.72
N TYR A 112 -1.94 -3.26 25.46
CA TYR A 112 -0.74 -2.77 24.75
C TYR A 112 -0.33 -1.39 25.22
N GLN A 113 -1.26 -0.51 25.53
CA GLN A 113 -1.01 0.81 26.11
C GLN A 113 -0.34 0.69 27.49
N ASN A 114 -0.83 -0.20 28.36
CA ASN A 114 -0.23 -0.46 29.66
C ASN A 114 1.20 -1.02 29.55
N LYS A 115 1.44 -1.91 28.56
CA LYS A 115 2.78 -2.46 28.33
C LYS A 115 3.74 -1.36 27.82
N TYR A 116 3.27 -0.48 26.94
CA TYR A 116 4.05 0.66 26.43
C TYR A 116 4.37 1.65 27.56
N ASN A 117 3.37 2.04 28.35
CA ASN A 117 3.54 2.96 29.47
C ASN A 117 4.50 2.41 30.53
N LYS A 118 4.46 1.11 30.81
CA LYS A 118 5.40 0.47 31.76
C LYS A 118 6.85 0.53 31.24
N LYS A 119 7.05 0.27 29.94
CA LYS A 119 8.38 0.37 29.31
C LYS A 119 8.89 1.81 29.31
N GLN A 120 8.03 2.78 29.00
CA GLN A 120 8.39 4.20 28.99
C GLN A 120 8.72 4.72 30.40
N ARG A 121 8.00 4.27 31.42
CA ARG A 121 8.32 4.56 32.84
C ARG A 121 9.70 4.06 33.23
N LEU A 122 10.07 2.85 32.85
CA LEU A 122 11.40 2.29 33.12
C LEU A 122 12.50 3.10 32.43
N ILE A 123 12.31 3.48 31.16
CA ILE A 123 13.25 4.31 30.42
C ILE A 123 13.42 5.68 31.09
N ASN A 124 12.35 6.32 31.49
CA ASN A 124 12.38 7.62 32.16
C ASN A 124 13.09 7.55 33.53
N LEU A 125 12.87 6.46 34.26
CA LEU A 125 13.56 6.20 35.53
C LEU A 125 15.07 6.04 35.31
N PHE A 126 15.47 5.29 34.30
CA PHE A 126 16.88 5.10 33.95
C PHE A 126 17.56 6.43 33.55
N ILE A 127 16.90 7.24 32.74
CA ILE A 127 17.39 8.58 32.36
C ILE A 127 17.52 9.48 33.58
N PHE A 128 16.56 9.44 34.50
CA PHE A 128 16.60 10.21 35.76
C PHE A 128 17.81 9.84 36.61
N TYR A 129 18.04 8.54 36.84
CA TYR A 129 19.22 8.10 37.65
C TYR A 129 20.53 8.39 36.93
N ALA A 130 20.62 8.26 35.62
CA ALA A 130 21.84 8.59 34.87
C ALA A 130 22.18 10.10 34.97
N LYS A 131 21.17 10.99 34.94
CA LYS A 131 21.36 12.43 35.15
C LYS A 131 21.82 12.73 36.59
N LYS A 132 21.24 12.04 37.57
CA LYS A 132 21.63 12.21 38.99
C LYS A 132 23.09 11.79 39.25
N LEU A 133 23.50 10.66 38.68
CA LEU A 133 24.91 10.19 38.76
C LEU A 133 25.89 11.17 38.11
N LYS A 134 25.53 11.69 36.89
CA LYS A 134 26.36 12.73 36.26
C LYS A 134 26.50 14.00 37.12
N GLY A 135 25.44 14.39 37.83
CA GLY A 135 25.45 15.55 38.72
C GLY A 135 26.35 15.33 39.95
N LEU A 136 26.35 14.11 40.50
CA LEU A 136 27.21 13.73 41.64
C LEU A 136 28.68 13.67 41.24
N LEU A 137 29.00 13.15 40.06
CA LEU A 137 30.36 13.10 39.54
C LEU A 137 30.94 14.51 39.30
N LYS A 138 30.12 15.45 38.78
CA LYS A 138 30.51 16.85 38.60
C LYS A 138 30.81 17.59 39.92
N LYS A 139 30.18 17.18 41.04
CA LYS A 139 30.44 17.77 42.38
C LYS A 139 31.72 17.21 43.05
N LYS A 140 32.17 16.04 42.64
CA LYS A 140 33.35 15.39 43.25
C LYS A 140 34.68 15.84 42.61
N TYR A 141 34.61 16.54 41.47
CA TYR A 141 35.76 17.03 40.70
C TYR A 141 35.81 18.58 40.61
N LYS A 142 35.10 19.28 41.48
CA LYS A 142 35.32 20.70 41.83
C LYS A 142 35.85 20.80 43.24
#